data_deba91e95f722edec5ec81eaef66df86
#
_entry.id   deba91e95f722edec5ec81eaef66df86
#
_cell.length_a   1.000
_cell.length_b   1.000
_cell.length_c   1.000
_cell.angle_alpha   90.00
_cell.angle_beta   90.00
_cell.angle_gamma   90.00
#
_symmetry.space_group_name_H-M   'P 1'
#
loop_
_entity.id
_entity.type
_entity.pdbx_description
1 polymer ?
#
loop_
_entity_poly.entity_id
_entity_poly.type
_entity_poly.pdbx_seq_one_letter_code
_entity_poly.pdbx_strand_id
1 'polypeptide(L)'
;MLFLLLACAAPVIASYLAYYVIAAREAKTRFYFENKEAFLLSIAADIWTLCNTAANKMLTPLVRLNGTSDIDYENLIVCDNKNIFQLFPEVQFYDYTKHPARNIEGKAPGNYDLTYSFSGITPKNVTIKGLLNPSNSRAAVVFQNQRDIPANFRGWLTIDGDNTDVRHIEPRGVVVALYAKGKAKRDYSGFTQIKGIHYA
;
A
#
# COMPACT_ATOMS: atom_id res chain seq x y z
N MET A 1 26.73 -16.00 32.75
CA MET A 1 26.68 -14.52 32.83
C MET A 1 26.58 -13.81 31.47
N LEU A 2 27.00 -14.42 30.36
CA LEU A 2 26.96 -13.80 29.02
C LEU A 2 25.56 -13.71 28.42
N PHE A 3 24.65 -14.63 28.76
CA PHE A 3 23.28 -14.66 28.23
C PHE A 3 22.36 -13.54 28.78
N LEU A 4 22.63 -13.03 29.97
CA LEU A 4 21.80 -11.97 30.58
C LEU A 4 22.10 -10.59 29.97
N LEU A 5 23.31 -10.33 29.52
CA LEU A 5 23.70 -9.08 28.86
C LEU A 5 23.12 -8.93 27.43
N LEU A 6 22.98 -10.03 26.70
CA LEU A 6 22.34 -10.03 25.38
C LEU A 6 20.82 -9.79 25.46
N ALA A 7 20.15 -10.31 26.49
CA ALA A 7 18.72 -10.11 26.68
C ALA A 7 18.36 -8.65 27.03
N CYS A 8 19.26 -7.91 27.71
CA CYS A 8 19.06 -6.49 28.01
C CYS A 8 19.40 -5.57 26.84
N ALA A 9 20.26 -5.99 25.92
CA ALA A 9 20.64 -5.15 24.77
C ALA A 9 19.58 -5.16 23.63
N ALA A 10 18.86 -6.27 23.46
CA ALA A 10 17.88 -6.41 22.39
C ALA A 10 16.76 -5.34 22.40
N PRO A 11 16.10 -5.03 23.54
CA PRO A 11 15.08 -3.98 23.55
C PRO A 11 15.65 -2.58 23.34
N VAL A 12 16.89 -2.32 23.78
CA VAL A 12 17.57 -1.02 23.55
C VAL A 12 17.90 -0.86 22.07
N ILE A 13 18.43 -1.89 21.41
CA ILE A 13 18.71 -1.87 19.97
C ILE A 13 17.41 -1.72 19.19
N ALA A 14 16.36 -2.43 19.55
CA ALA A 14 15.05 -2.33 18.88
C ALA A 14 14.44 -0.93 19.03
N SER A 15 14.52 -0.30 20.20
CA SER A 15 14.04 1.07 20.42
C SER A 15 14.89 2.11 19.65
N TYR A 16 16.19 1.90 19.58
CA TYR A 16 17.11 2.75 18.82
C TYR A 16 16.82 2.68 17.32
N LEU A 17 16.65 1.46 16.74
CA LEU A 17 16.28 1.26 15.36
C LEU A 17 14.90 1.87 15.05
N ALA A 18 13.92 1.71 15.95
CA ALA A 18 12.59 2.32 15.80
C ALA A 18 12.67 3.85 15.77
N TYR A 19 13.52 4.46 16.61
CA TYR A 19 13.75 5.91 16.61
C TYR A 19 14.27 6.40 15.25
N TYR A 20 15.29 5.74 14.68
CA TYR A 20 15.82 6.13 13.37
C TYR A 20 14.80 5.97 12.24
N VAL A 21 13.99 4.94 12.26
CA VAL A 21 12.91 4.76 11.26
C VAL A 21 11.88 5.87 11.37
N ILE A 22 11.51 6.29 12.57
CA ILE A 22 10.57 7.39 12.80
C ILE A 22 11.19 8.71 12.32
N ALA A 23 12.42 9.02 12.75
CA ALA A 23 13.12 10.22 12.36
C ALA A 23 13.30 10.34 10.84
N ALA A 24 13.62 9.22 10.16
CA ALA A 24 13.73 9.18 8.70
C ALA A 24 12.38 9.44 8.00
N ARG A 25 11.28 8.94 8.55
CA ARG A 25 9.93 9.21 8.01
C ARG A 25 9.55 10.67 8.19
N GLU A 26 9.79 11.24 9.36
CA GLU A 26 9.56 12.66 9.65
C GLU A 26 10.38 13.56 8.74
N ALA A 27 11.67 13.25 8.54
CA ALA A 27 12.55 13.98 7.63
C ALA A 27 12.03 13.95 6.18
N LYS A 28 11.58 12.80 5.68
CA LYS A 28 10.99 12.67 4.35
C LYS A 28 9.69 13.44 4.22
N THR A 29 8.84 13.38 5.25
CA THR A 29 7.58 14.15 5.29
C THR A 29 7.86 15.65 5.26
N ARG A 30 8.80 16.10 6.07
CA ARG A 30 9.23 17.50 6.09
C ARG A 30 9.78 17.93 4.72
N PHE A 31 10.66 17.16 4.12
CA PHE A 31 11.23 17.42 2.80
C PHE A 31 10.13 17.56 1.72
N TYR A 32 9.13 16.69 1.74
CA TYR A 32 7.99 16.80 0.82
C TYR A 32 7.23 18.13 0.97
N PHE A 33 7.02 18.62 2.19
CA PHE A 33 6.29 19.87 2.41
C PHE A 33 7.14 21.12 2.19
N GLU A 34 8.42 21.07 2.54
CA GLU A 34 9.33 22.21 2.43
C GLU A 34 9.86 22.43 1.01
N ASN A 35 10.10 21.34 0.28
CA ASN A 35 10.65 21.40 -1.09
C ASN A 35 10.12 20.22 -1.94
N LYS A 36 8.86 20.34 -2.34
CA LYS A 36 8.16 19.29 -3.09
C LYS A 36 8.85 18.96 -4.41
N GLU A 37 9.35 19.94 -5.14
CA GLU A 37 10.04 19.75 -6.41
C GLU A 37 11.30 18.91 -6.24
N ALA A 38 12.19 19.29 -5.33
CA ALA A 38 13.40 18.53 -5.05
C ALA A 38 13.10 17.14 -4.50
N PHE A 39 12.02 16.99 -3.71
CA PHE A 39 11.56 15.68 -3.24
C PHE A 39 11.13 14.77 -4.41
N LEU A 40 10.36 15.28 -5.36
CA LEU A 40 9.90 14.53 -6.53
C LEU A 40 11.07 14.16 -7.44
N LEU A 41 12.02 15.07 -7.66
CA LEU A 41 13.24 14.80 -8.41
C LEU A 41 14.12 13.73 -7.74
N SER A 42 14.19 13.73 -6.41
CA SER A 42 14.94 12.68 -5.68
C SER A 42 14.30 11.31 -5.86
N ILE A 43 12.96 11.22 -5.84
CA ILE A 43 12.26 9.96 -6.15
C ILE A 43 12.56 9.50 -7.58
N ALA A 44 12.54 10.41 -8.54
CA ALA A 44 12.86 10.06 -9.94
C ALA A 44 14.29 9.53 -10.08
N ALA A 45 15.27 10.13 -9.39
CA ALA A 45 16.65 9.66 -9.35
C ALA A 45 16.78 8.25 -8.73
N ASP A 46 16.04 7.99 -7.64
CA ASP A 46 16.00 6.67 -7.00
C ASP A 46 15.40 5.61 -7.94
N ILE A 47 14.32 5.93 -8.65
CA ILE A 47 13.70 5.01 -9.62
C ILE A 47 14.64 4.75 -10.80
N TRP A 48 15.29 5.77 -11.32
CA TRP A 48 16.29 5.60 -12.38
C TRP A 48 17.43 4.66 -11.96
N THR A 49 17.94 4.82 -10.73
CA THR A 49 18.94 3.94 -10.14
C THR A 49 18.45 2.49 -10.01
N LEU A 50 17.17 2.33 -9.58
CA LEU A 50 16.51 1.02 -9.51
C LEU A 50 16.43 0.37 -10.90
N CYS A 51 16.01 1.12 -11.93
CA CYS A 51 15.91 0.62 -13.31
C CYS A 51 17.26 0.11 -13.82
N ASN A 52 18.34 0.87 -13.61
CA ASN A 52 19.69 0.45 -13.99
C ASN A 52 20.14 -0.82 -13.25
N THR A 53 19.83 -0.89 -11.95
CA THR A 53 20.14 -2.07 -11.13
C THR A 53 19.36 -3.29 -11.59
N ALA A 54 18.07 -3.11 -11.91
CA ALA A 54 17.19 -4.17 -12.39
C ALA A 54 17.66 -4.68 -13.77
N ALA A 55 18.01 -3.77 -14.69
CA ALA A 55 18.53 -4.12 -16.00
C ALA A 55 19.82 -4.97 -15.91
N ASN A 56 20.76 -4.56 -15.05
CA ASN A 56 22.00 -5.31 -14.82
C ASN A 56 21.76 -6.72 -14.25
N LYS A 57 20.63 -6.94 -13.58
CA LYS A 57 20.24 -8.22 -12.98
C LYS A 57 19.21 -8.98 -13.79
N MET A 58 18.80 -8.48 -14.95
CA MET A 58 17.71 -9.02 -15.78
C MET A 58 16.39 -9.16 -14.98
N LEU A 59 16.08 -8.17 -14.16
CA LEU A 59 14.87 -8.11 -13.34
C LEU A 59 13.94 -7.02 -13.85
N THR A 60 12.64 -7.17 -13.63
CA THR A 60 11.64 -6.13 -13.89
C THR A 60 11.56 -5.18 -12.70
N PRO A 61 11.75 -3.86 -12.88
CA PRO A 61 11.62 -2.90 -11.79
C PRO A 61 10.16 -2.76 -11.37
N LEU A 62 9.95 -2.79 -10.06
CA LEU A 62 8.63 -2.67 -9.44
C LEU A 62 8.70 -1.64 -8.32
N VAL A 63 7.81 -0.64 -8.33
CA VAL A 63 7.87 0.49 -7.41
C VAL A 63 6.56 0.65 -6.63
N ARG A 64 6.70 0.85 -5.32
CA ARG A 64 5.63 1.25 -4.43
C ARG A 64 5.97 2.62 -3.83
N LEU A 65 5.23 3.66 -4.24
CA LEU A 65 5.49 5.04 -3.81
C LEU A 65 4.89 5.35 -2.43
N ASN A 66 3.67 4.90 -2.20
CA ASN A 66 2.87 5.19 -1.00
C ASN A 66 3.01 4.09 0.07
N GLY A 67 4.21 3.86 0.57
CA GLY A 67 4.43 2.85 1.62
C GLY A 67 3.67 3.16 2.92
N THR A 68 3.56 4.43 3.31
CA THR A 68 2.88 4.92 4.53
C THR A 68 2.08 6.20 4.30
N SER A 69 1.91 6.62 3.07
CA SER A 69 1.17 7.82 2.63
C SER A 69 0.06 7.42 1.65
N ASP A 70 -0.73 8.39 1.22
CA ASP A 70 -1.69 8.25 0.12
C ASP A 70 -1.62 9.51 -0.75
N ILE A 71 -0.37 9.81 -1.22
CA ILE A 71 -0.08 10.97 -2.07
C ILE A 71 -0.56 10.67 -3.48
N ASP A 72 -1.23 11.64 -4.08
CA ASP A 72 -1.75 11.59 -5.44
C ASP A 72 -0.64 11.99 -6.43
N TYR A 73 0.29 11.06 -6.67
CA TYR A 73 1.43 11.27 -7.57
C TYR A 73 1.01 11.42 -9.04
N GLU A 74 -0.15 10.94 -9.43
CA GLU A 74 -0.68 11.07 -10.79
C GLU A 74 -0.94 12.52 -11.18
N ASN A 75 -1.19 13.40 -10.20
CA ASN A 75 -1.43 14.83 -10.40
C ASN A 75 -0.20 15.72 -10.09
N LEU A 76 0.95 15.11 -9.77
CA LEU A 76 2.17 15.85 -9.44
C LEU A 76 3.14 15.84 -10.64
N ILE A 77 3.43 17.02 -11.15
CA ILE A 77 4.45 17.20 -12.19
C ILE A 77 5.84 17.11 -11.56
N VAL A 78 6.71 16.30 -12.15
CA VAL A 78 8.11 16.13 -11.73
C VAL A 78 9.03 16.98 -12.56
N CYS A 79 9.02 16.80 -13.90
CA CYS A 79 9.75 17.63 -14.86
C CYS A 79 9.12 17.49 -16.24
N ASP A 80 9.43 18.42 -17.16
CA ASP A 80 8.98 18.42 -18.55
C ASP A 80 7.46 18.20 -18.73
N ASN A 81 6.66 18.78 -17.83
CA ASN A 81 5.19 18.59 -17.77
C ASN A 81 4.76 17.13 -17.60
N LYS A 82 5.64 16.25 -17.10
CA LYS A 82 5.36 14.84 -16.87
C LYS A 82 5.30 14.53 -15.38
N ASN A 83 4.37 13.63 -15.01
CA ASN A 83 4.37 13.00 -13.69
C ASN A 83 5.34 11.80 -13.66
N ILE A 84 5.51 11.20 -12.49
CA ILE A 84 6.46 10.11 -12.28
C ILE A 84 6.16 8.88 -13.16
N PHE A 85 4.91 8.57 -13.42
CA PHE A 85 4.49 7.42 -14.23
C PHE A 85 4.80 7.63 -15.72
N GLN A 86 4.67 8.87 -16.19
CA GLN A 86 4.98 9.28 -17.58
C GLN A 86 6.50 9.36 -17.82
N LEU A 87 7.29 9.59 -16.76
CA LEU A 87 8.76 9.58 -16.85
C LEU A 87 9.32 8.17 -16.92
N PHE A 88 8.64 7.19 -16.32
CA PHE A 88 9.08 5.79 -16.26
C PHE A 88 7.98 4.85 -16.79
N PRO A 89 7.64 4.90 -18.09
CA PRO A 89 6.56 4.12 -18.66
C PRO A 89 6.79 2.60 -18.60
N GLU A 90 8.05 2.16 -18.52
CA GLU A 90 8.46 0.76 -18.42
C GLU A 90 8.42 0.20 -16.99
N VAL A 91 8.25 1.06 -16.00
CA VAL A 91 8.17 0.66 -14.60
C VAL A 91 6.74 0.32 -14.21
N GLN A 92 6.51 -0.82 -13.60
CA GLN A 92 5.24 -1.12 -12.98
C GLN A 92 5.19 -0.51 -11.58
N PHE A 93 4.21 0.36 -11.38
CA PHE A 93 3.91 0.92 -10.07
C PHE A 93 2.68 0.24 -9.47
N TYR A 94 2.64 0.13 -8.14
CA TYR A 94 1.46 -0.34 -7.42
C TYR A 94 1.40 0.26 -6.03
N ASP A 95 0.18 0.54 -5.55
CA ASP A 95 -0.04 1.10 -4.22
C ASP A 95 -1.38 0.69 -3.64
N TYR A 96 -1.57 1.04 -2.38
CA TYR A 96 -2.87 1.07 -1.74
C TYR A 96 -3.37 2.51 -1.67
N THR A 97 -4.68 2.69 -1.80
CA THR A 97 -5.32 3.98 -1.57
C THR A 97 -6.55 3.82 -0.67
N LYS A 98 -6.79 4.78 0.18
CA LYS A 98 -8.05 4.94 0.93
C LYS A 98 -9.01 5.89 0.22
N HIS A 99 -8.60 6.46 -0.91
CA HIS A 99 -9.39 7.39 -1.69
C HIS A 99 -10.20 6.64 -2.75
N PRO A 100 -11.53 6.50 -2.58
CA PRO A 100 -12.35 5.71 -3.49
C PRO A 100 -12.28 6.21 -4.95
N ALA A 101 -12.28 7.52 -5.14
CA ALA A 101 -12.29 8.15 -6.46
C ALA A 101 -11.06 7.80 -7.31
N ARG A 102 -9.89 7.63 -6.70
CA ARG A 102 -8.67 7.24 -7.41
C ARG A 102 -8.76 5.84 -8.02
N ASN A 103 -9.48 4.95 -7.35
CA ASN A 103 -9.60 3.55 -7.75
C ASN A 103 -10.81 3.28 -8.69
N ILE A 104 -11.92 4.02 -8.51
CA ILE A 104 -13.16 3.79 -9.26
C ILE A 104 -13.11 4.39 -10.66
N GLU A 105 -12.47 5.54 -10.82
CA GLU A 105 -12.59 6.34 -12.03
C GLU A 105 -11.66 5.89 -13.17
N GLY A 106 -10.85 4.85 -12.98
CA GLY A 106 -9.92 4.37 -14.01
C GLY A 106 -8.90 5.42 -14.47
N LYS A 107 -8.67 6.45 -13.67
CA LYS A 107 -7.77 7.57 -13.97
C LYS A 107 -6.31 7.27 -13.71
N ALA A 108 -6.02 6.14 -13.07
CA ALA A 108 -4.64 5.73 -12.84
C ALA A 108 -3.94 5.52 -14.19
N PRO A 109 -2.68 5.98 -14.33
CA PRO A 109 -1.86 5.67 -15.50
C PRO A 109 -1.79 4.16 -15.75
N GLY A 110 -1.64 3.75 -17.02
CA GLY A 110 -1.67 2.32 -17.40
C GLY A 110 -0.63 1.44 -16.69
N ASN A 111 0.48 2.03 -16.26
CA ASN A 111 1.53 1.37 -15.50
C ASN A 111 1.41 1.57 -13.96
N TYR A 112 0.26 2.05 -13.47
CA TYR A 112 0.00 2.25 -12.05
C TYR A 112 -1.22 1.44 -11.60
N ASP A 113 -1.00 0.45 -10.77
CA ASP A 113 -2.04 -0.43 -10.22
C ASP A 113 -2.40 -0.01 -8.79
N LEU A 114 -3.66 0.38 -8.58
CA LEU A 114 -4.17 0.80 -7.27
C LEU A 114 -5.10 -0.26 -6.68
N THR A 115 -4.83 -0.64 -5.44
CA THR A 115 -5.70 -1.48 -4.63
C THR A 115 -6.38 -0.64 -3.55
N TYR A 116 -7.71 -0.66 -3.50
CA TYR A 116 -8.44 0.08 -2.47
C TYR A 116 -8.23 -0.57 -1.09
N SER A 117 -7.78 0.22 -0.12
CA SER A 117 -7.65 -0.22 1.27
C SER A 117 -8.94 0.03 2.03
N PHE A 118 -9.75 -1.00 2.22
CA PHE A 118 -11.03 -0.89 2.90
C PHE A 118 -10.86 -0.46 4.36
N SER A 119 -11.53 0.62 4.74
CA SER A 119 -11.42 1.22 6.09
C SER A 119 -12.50 0.78 7.07
N GLY A 120 -13.37 -0.16 6.67
CA GLY A 120 -14.55 -0.55 7.46
C GLY A 120 -15.74 0.39 7.29
N ILE A 121 -15.49 1.63 6.93
CA ILE A 121 -16.53 2.64 6.69
C ILE A 121 -16.67 2.80 5.18
N THR A 122 -17.83 2.52 4.66
CA THR A 122 -18.15 2.85 3.27
C THR A 122 -18.53 4.33 3.20
N PRO A 123 -17.88 5.15 2.37
CA PRO A 123 -18.30 6.54 2.16
C PRO A 123 -19.81 6.60 1.82
N LYS A 124 -20.51 7.62 2.31
CA LYS A 124 -21.99 7.71 2.29
C LYS A 124 -22.64 7.49 0.92
N ASN A 125 -21.91 7.68 -0.18
CA ASN A 125 -22.42 7.56 -1.55
C ASN A 125 -21.75 6.47 -2.38
N VAL A 126 -20.94 5.61 -1.74
CA VAL A 126 -20.18 4.59 -2.47
C VAL A 126 -20.50 3.24 -1.84
N THR A 127 -21.20 2.39 -2.58
CA THR A 127 -21.36 0.99 -2.18
C THR A 127 -20.05 0.24 -2.45
N ILE A 128 -19.78 -0.83 -1.70
CA ILE A 128 -18.66 -1.72 -2.04
C ILE A 128 -18.78 -2.21 -3.48
N LYS A 129 -19.99 -2.37 -4.02
CA LYS A 129 -20.24 -2.62 -5.44
C LYS A 129 -19.68 -1.53 -6.35
N GLY A 130 -19.72 -0.24 -5.95
CA GLY A 130 -19.11 0.86 -6.69
C GLY A 130 -17.59 0.98 -6.49
N LEU A 131 -17.06 0.46 -5.37
CA LEU A 131 -15.62 0.43 -5.09
C LEU A 131 -14.89 -0.70 -5.81
N LEU A 132 -15.59 -1.78 -6.09
CA LEU A 132 -15.07 -2.96 -6.78
C LEU A 132 -15.71 -3.02 -8.16
N ASN A 133 -15.12 -2.33 -9.12
CA ASN A 133 -15.43 -2.57 -10.52
C ASN A 133 -14.67 -3.84 -10.96
N PRO A 134 -15.37 -4.90 -11.42
CA PRO A 134 -14.72 -6.15 -11.84
C PRO A 134 -13.62 -5.97 -12.86
N SER A 135 -13.73 -4.91 -13.67
CA SER A 135 -12.77 -4.64 -14.75
C SER A 135 -11.51 -3.95 -14.28
N ASN A 136 -11.55 -3.16 -13.19
CA ASN A 136 -10.50 -2.17 -12.93
C ASN A 136 -9.96 -2.13 -11.50
N SER A 137 -10.57 -2.80 -10.52
CA SER A 137 -10.16 -2.59 -9.13
C SER A 137 -10.17 -3.84 -8.27
N ARG A 138 -9.41 -3.79 -7.18
CA ARG A 138 -9.36 -4.73 -6.06
C ARG A 138 -9.60 -3.96 -4.77
N ALA A 139 -10.07 -4.65 -3.74
CA ALA A 139 -10.08 -4.09 -2.39
C ALA A 139 -9.32 -5.02 -1.43
N ALA A 140 -8.39 -4.46 -0.70
CA ALA A 140 -7.76 -5.14 0.42
C ALA A 140 -8.63 -4.96 1.68
N VAL A 141 -8.98 -6.06 2.31
CA VAL A 141 -9.82 -6.10 3.51
C VAL A 141 -9.07 -6.86 4.61
N VAL A 142 -8.97 -6.26 5.79
CA VAL A 142 -8.33 -6.88 6.94
C VAL A 142 -9.37 -7.65 7.76
N PHE A 143 -9.17 -8.94 7.95
CA PHE A 143 -10.00 -9.80 8.79
C PHE A 143 -9.32 -10.08 10.13
N GLN A 144 -10.09 -10.22 11.21
CA GLN A 144 -9.52 -10.40 12.54
C GLN A 144 -8.74 -11.71 12.65
N ASN A 145 -9.30 -12.79 12.14
CA ASN A 145 -8.68 -14.11 12.17
C ASN A 145 -8.60 -14.69 10.76
N GLN A 146 -7.52 -15.36 10.45
CA GLN A 146 -7.33 -16.04 9.17
C GLN A 146 -8.40 -17.12 8.90
N ARG A 147 -8.82 -17.85 9.95
CA ARG A 147 -9.82 -18.93 9.85
C ARG A 147 -11.23 -18.42 9.53
N ASP A 148 -11.47 -17.13 9.76
CA ASP A 148 -12.79 -16.51 9.58
C ASP A 148 -12.90 -15.80 8.23
N ILE A 149 -11.86 -15.83 7.39
CA ILE A 149 -11.89 -15.23 6.06
C ILE A 149 -12.93 -15.97 5.20
N PRO A 150 -13.99 -15.29 4.73
CA PRO A 150 -15.03 -15.94 3.95
C PRO A 150 -14.57 -16.13 2.51
N ALA A 151 -15.08 -17.16 1.82
CA ALA A 151 -14.84 -17.35 0.39
C ALA A 151 -15.38 -16.18 -0.46
N ASN A 152 -16.43 -15.52 0.03
CA ASN A 152 -17.01 -14.32 -0.59
C ASN A 152 -17.27 -13.26 0.50
N PHE A 153 -16.80 -12.05 0.27
CA PHE A 153 -17.07 -10.91 1.13
C PHE A 153 -17.94 -9.89 0.40
N ARG A 154 -19.15 -9.67 0.91
CA ARG A 154 -20.13 -8.73 0.34
C ARG A 154 -20.42 -8.96 -1.16
N GLY A 155 -20.40 -10.21 -1.59
CA GLY A 155 -20.69 -10.62 -2.97
C GLY A 155 -19.48 -10.71 -3.89
N TRP A 156 -18.26 -10.48 -3.38
CA TRP A 156 -17.02 -10.55 -4.14
C TRP A 156 -16.14 -11.73 -3.71
N LEU A 157 -15.58 -12.43 -4.68
CA LEU A 157 -14.63 -13.52 -4.43
C LEU A 157 -13.48 -13.01 -3.56
N THR A 158 -13.13 -13.78 -2.55
CA THR A 158 -12.02 -13.47 -1.64
C THR A 158 -10.81 -14.32 -2.02
N ILE A 159 -9.66 -13.69 -2.16
CA ILE A 159 -8.36 -14.35 -2.37
C ILE A 159 -7.43 -14.07 -1.21
N ASP A 160 -6.47 -14.98 -0.98
CA ASP A 160 -5.44 -14.79 0.07
C ASP A 160 -4.44 -13.70 -0.34
N GLY A 161 -4.38 -12.63 0.42
CA GLY A 161 -3.47 -11.49 0.21
C GLY A 161 -2.19 -11.54 1.04
N ASP A 162 -2.02 -12.53 1.90
CA ASP A 162 -0.83 -12.65 2.74
C ASP A 162 0.31 -13.45 2.06
N ASN A 163 0.05 -14.07 0.91
CA ASN A 163 1.04 -14.82 0.14
C ASN A 163 2.06 -13.92 -0.58
N THR A 164 1.67 -12.72 -0.96
CA THR A 164 2.53 -11.73 -1.63
C THR A 164 2.02 -10.32 -1.38
N ASP A 165 2.94 -9.34 -1.41
CA ASP A 165 2.58 -7.91 -1.41
C ASP A 165 2.48 -7.31 -2.82
N VAL A 166 2.77 -8.09 -3.86
CA VAL A 166 2.79 -7.67 -5.26
C VAL A 166 1.37 -7.70 -5.82
N ARG A 167 0.60 -6.62 -5.59
CA ARG A 167 -0.83 -6.57 -5.91
C ARG A 167 -1.16 -6.59 -7.40
N HIS A 168 -0.32 -5.99 -8.24
CA HIS A 168 -0.60 -5.85 -9.68
C HIS A 168 -0.73 -7.18 -10.43
N ILE A 169 -0.16 -8.29 -9.89
CA ILE A 169 -0.27 -9.63 -10.50
C ILE A 169 -1.57 -10.36 -10.10
N GLU A 170 -2.29 -9.87 -9.09
CA GLU A 170 -3.53 -10.49 -8.63
C GLU A 170 -4.71 -10.13 -9.54
N PRO A 171 -5.74 -11.00 -9.64
CA PRO A 171 -6.91 -10.70 -10.44
C PRO A 171 -7.63 -9.44 -9.95
N ARG A 172 -8.32 -8.76 -10.84
CA ARG A 172 -9.21 -7.65 -10.53
C ARG A 172 -10.62 -8.16 -10.18
N GLY A 173 -11.44 -7.31 -9.60
CA GLY A 173 -12.80 -7.71 -9.19
C GLY A 173 -12.84 -8.68 -8.01
N VAL A 174 -11.84 -8.64 -7.15
CA VAL A 174 -11.71 -9.52 -5.98
C VAL A 174 -11.47 -8.73 -4.70
N VAL A 175 -11.76 -9.36 -3.58
CA VAL A 175 -11.31 -8.94 -2.26
C VAL A 175 -10.01 -9.66 -1.93
N VAL A 176 -8.96 -8.89 -1.70
CA VAL A 176 -7.68 -9.38 -1.22
C VAL A 176 -7.75 -9.43 0.30
N ALA A 177 -7.88 -10.62 0.86
CA ALA A 177 -8.01 -10.82 2.29
C ALA A 177 -6.64 -10.81 2.96
N LEU A 178 -6.51 -9.94 3.96
CA LEU A 178 -5.38 -9.87 4.86
C LEU A 178 -5.85 -10.22 6.27
N TYR A 179 -5.05 -10.91 7.07
CA TYR A 179 -5.39 -11.10 8.47
C TYR A 179 -4.68 -10.08 9.36
N ALA A 180 -5.34 -9.70 10.45
CA ALA A 180 -4.86 -8.69 11.39
C ALA A 180 -3.54 -9.11 12.05
N LYS A 181 -2.55 -8.20 12.01
CA LYS A 181 -1.23 -8.37 12.63
C LYS A 181 -1.00 -7.28 13.69
N GLY A 182 -0.21 -7.56 14.69
CA GLY A 182 0.15 -6.57 15.71
C GLY A 182 -1.06 -5.93 16.40
N LYS A 183 -1.13 -4.60 16.39
CA LYS A 183 -2.20 -3.83 17.02
C LYS A 183 -3.57 -4.04 16.36
N ALA A 184 -3.61 -4.36 15.07
CA ALA A 184 -4.87 -4.59 14.35
C ALA A 184 -5.67 -5.78 14.89
N LYS A 185 -5.02 -6.75 15.58
CA LYS A 185 -5.71 -7.86 16.27
C LYS A 185 -6.67 -7.40 17.37
N ARG A 186 -6.48 -6.19 17.87
CA ARG A 186 -7.29 -5.57 18.93
C ARG A 186 -8.10 -4.39 18.41
N ASP A 187 -8.27 -4.30 17.12
CA ASP A 187 -9.07 -3.23 16.51
C ASP A 187 -10.54 -3.62 16.47
N TYR A 188 -11.38 -2.78 17.05
CA TYR A 188 -12.84 -2.87 17.06
C TYR A 188 -13.50 -1.65 16.40
N SER A 189 -12.71 -0.81 15.73
CA SER A 189 -13.21 0.41 15.05
C SER A 189 -14.02 0.10 13.79
N GLY A 190 -13.97 -1.15 13.30
CA GLY A 190 -14.56 -1.58 12.03
C GLY A 190 -13.55 -1.64 10.87
N PHE A 191 -12.32 -1.18 11.05
CA PHE A 191 -11.25 -1.40 10.07
C PHE A 191 -10.96 -2.89 9.91
N THR A 192 -10.80 -3.59 11.04
CA THR A 192 -10.68 -5.06 11.05
C THR A 192 -12.06 -5.68 11.02
N GLN A 193 -12.34 -6.52 10.04
CA GLN A 193 -13.61 -7.19 9.88
C GLN A 193 -13.72 -8.41 10.79
N ILE A 194 -14.79 -8.48 11.58
CA ILE A 194 -15.01 -9.51 12.59
C ILE A 194 -16.25 -10.31 12.20
N LYS A 195 -16.09 -11.65 12.12
CA LYS A 195 -17.19 -12.57 11.84
C LYS A 195 -18.26 -12.47 12.94
N GLY A 196 -19.52 -12.47 12.55
CA GLY A 196 -20.67 -12.32 13.46
C GLY A 196 -20.96 -10.87 13.87
N ILE A 197 -20.07 -9.89 13.55
CA ILE A 197 -20.29 -8.46 13.81
C ILE A 197 -20.39 -7.69 12.48
N HIS A 198 -19.43 -7.86 11.58
CA HIS A 198 -19.35 -7.09 10.32
C HIS A 198 -19.79 -7.91 9.09
N TYR A 199 -19.81 -9.21 9.20
CA TYR A 199 -20.27 -10.16 8.18
C TYR A 199 -20.69 -11.50 8.84
N ALA A 200 -21.48 -12.30 8.09
CA ALA A 200 -21.96 -13.61 8.53
C ALA A 200 -20.90 -14.71 8.33
#